data_185bfc575c10ebf1e4a981c55c4bc312
#
_entry.id   185bfc575c10ebf1e4a981c55c4bc312
#
_cell.length_a   1.000
_cell.length_b   1.000
_cell.length_c   1.000
_cell.angle_alpha   90.00
_cell.angle_beta   90.00
_cell.angle_gamma   90.00
#
_symmetry.space_group_name_H-M   'P 1'
#
loop_
_entity.id
_entity.type
_entity.pdbx_description
1 polymer ?
#
loop_
_entity_poly.entity_id
_entity_poly.type
_entity_poly.pdbx_seq_one_letter_code
_entity_poly.pdbx_strand_id
1 'polypeptide(L)'
;MSEEYIRIYDTTLRDGEQTPGVTLTPQNKVKIAIQLDKLGVDVIEAGFPIVSEGEMDAVKEIARQNLSCEISGLARAEKKDIDAVMKCDLKYVHTFIATSDIHLKYKLKRTREEALQKAIEAVEYAKSQGLVCEFSAEDATRTDREFLKQVYKAVSDAGTDRIDVPDTVGYSNPQYIDTLIKDLKSVVNIPISIHCHDDFGLAVSNSIAAIEAGASCAHVTINGLGERAGNASLEEFVMALHCLYGKKTRIKTELLYETSRIVSSLTGIVVQPNKAIIGENAFGHESGIHTHGVLSNPLTYEPINPEMVGRKRWLEAGKHAGIHGVSAMLEEYGLTPSQEQLKEIVSKVKDLGDKGKNITDADLLAIASQVMRQEGLEQRIRLSDFVVTTGMNVVPTASVRLLIEEKEFVGAETGLGPVDAALKAIQKITDELANIKLREFRLESITGGSDALAEVSVKVEDKDGHVASARAAGEDIVIASVQAMINGLNRIMHKRTVNKDKELRKYTV
;
A
#
# COMPACT_ATOMS: atom_id res chain seq x y z
N MET A 1 -14.39 28.13 -11.95
CA MET A 1 -15.15 27.27 -11.03
C MET A 1 -14.23 27.05 -9.84
N SER A 2 -14.67 27.31 -8.60
CA SER A 2 -13.89 26.98 -7.42
C SER A 2 -13.70 25.45 -7.43
N GLU A 3 -12.45 24.99 -7.39
CA GLU A 3 -12.16 23.57 -7.33
C GLU A 3 -12.79 23.00 -6.06
N GLU A 4 -13.69 22.04 -6.23
CA GLU A 4 -14.46 21.45 -5.14
C GLU A 4 -13.54 20.54 -4.33
N TYR A 5 -13.44 20.80 -3.02
CA TYR A 5 -12.63 20.03 -2.09
C TYR A 5 -13.41 18.84 -1.55
N ILE A 6 -12.83 17.64 -1.65
CA ILE A 6 -13.41 16.39 -1.15
C ILE A 6 -12.62 15.94 0.08
N ARG A 7 -13.32 15.76 1.20
CA ARG A 7 -12.75 15.24 2.43
C ARG A 7 -12.51 13.73 2.32
N ILE A 8 -11.41 13.29 2.89
CA ILE A 8 -11.04 11.88 2.99
C ILE A 8 -11.15 11.45 4.45
N TYR A 9 -12.09 10.56 4.71
CA TYR A 9 -12.30 9.92 6.00
C TYR A 9 -11.74 8.50 5.93
N ASP A 10 -10.61 8.27 6.59
CA ASP A 10 -9.95 6.96 6.58
C ASP A 10 -10.48 6.09 7.72
N THR A 11 -10.97 4.91 7.38
CA THR A 11 -11.48 3.92 8.34
C THR A 11 -10.60 2.64 8.37
N THR A 12 -9.34 2.73 7.95
CA THR A 12 -8.39 1.60 7.99
C THR A 12 -8.23 1.02 9.39
N LEU A 13 -8.22 1.87 10.43
CA LEU A 13 -8.02 1.46 11.83
C LEU A 13 -9.30 0.97 12.52
N ARG A 14 -10.46 1.08 11.87
CA ARG A 14 -11.73 0.56 12.39
C ARG A 14 -12.28 -0.53 11.49
N ASP A 15 -12.79 -0.21 10.28
CA ASP A 15 -13.36 -1.18 9.33
C ASP A 15 -12.25 -2.04 8.70
N GLY A 16 -11.13 -1.41 8.36
CA GLY A 16 -9.97 -2.11 7.83
C GLY A 16 -9.42 -3.17 8.79
N GLU A 17 -9.46 -2.93 10.11
CA GLU A 17 -9.09 -3.94 11.11
C GLU A 17 -10.11 -5.09 11.22
N GLN A 18 -11.34 -4.92 10.73
CA GLN A 18 -12.34 -5.98 10.66
C GLN A 18 -12.11 -6.97 9.51
N THR A 19 -11.08 -6.75 8.69
CA THR A 19 -10.64 -7.74 7.69
C THR A 19 -10.33 -9.07 8.38
N PRO A 20 -10.91 -10.20 7.95
CA PRO A 20 -10.62 -11.49 8.55
C PRO A 20 -9.13 -11.81 8.60
N GLY A 21 -8.62 -12.12 9.79
CA GLY A 21 -7.20 -12.41 10.02
C GLY A 21 -6.34 -11.21 10.37
N VAL A 22 -6.85 -10.00 10.35
CA VAL A 22 -6.14 -8.79 10.82
C VAL A 22 -6.34 -8.61 12.33
N THR A 23 -5.25 -8.36 13.03
CA THR A 23 -5.26 -7.95 14.44
C THR A 23 -4.09 -7.00 14.66
N LEU A 24 -4.39 -5.75 14.96
CA LEU A 24 -3.39 -4.71 15.16
C LEU A 24 -3.09 -4.52 16.65
N THR A 25 -1.81 -4.44 16.99
CA THR A 25 -1.42 -3.99 18.34
C THR A 25 -1.63 -2.47 18.48
N PRO A 26 -1.80 -1.93 19.68
CA PRO A 26 -1.88 -0.48 19.90
C PRO A 26 -0.73 0.29 19.22
N GLN A 27 0.49 -0.24 19.29
CA GLN A 27 1.66 0.36 18.65
C GLN A 27 1.58 0.36 17.12
N ASN A 28 1.01 -0.69 16.53
CA ASN A 28 0.79 -0.76 15.07
C ASN A 28 -0.29 0.22 14.63
N LYS A 29 -1.39 0.34 15.40
CA LYS A 29 -2.43 1.36 15.14
C LYS A 29 -1.85 2.78 15.18
N VAL A 30 -1.01 3.10 16.16
CA VAL A 30 -0.34 4.40 16.24
C VAL A 30 0.57 4.65 15.03
N LYS A 31 1.36 3.66 14.61
CA LYS A 31 2.21 3.79 13.41
C LYS A 31 1.40 4.08 12.16
N ILE A 32 0.28 3.37 11.96
CA ILE A 32 -0.61 3.60 10.84
C ILE A 32 -1.25 4.99 10.94
N ALA A 33 -1.73 5.41 12.11
CA ALA A 33 -2.34 6.73 12.31
C ALA A 33 -1.36 7.87 11.96
N ILE A 34 -0.10 7.79 12.39
CA ILE A 34 0.95 8.76 12.06
C ILE A 34 1.20 8.79 10.54
N GLN A 35 1.21 7.64 9.88
CA GLN A 35 1.40 7.57 8.43
C GLN A 35 0.19 8.13 7.67
N LEU A 36 -1.03 7.91 8.14
CA LEU A 36 -2.26 8.48 7.57
C LEU A 36 -2.29 10.00 7.70
N ASP A 37 -1.89 10.55 8.84
CA ASP A 37 -1.75 11.99 9.03
C ASP A 37 -0.69 12.59 8.10
N LYS A 38 0.47 11.92 7.98
CA LYS A 38 1.53 12.30 7.03
C LYS A 38 1.03 12.27 5.59
N LEU A 39 0.24 11.26 5.22
CA LEU A 39 -0.41 11.12 3.92
C LEU A 39 -1.37 12.28 3.64
N GLY A 40 -2.03 12.80 4.67
CA GLY A 40 -2.91 13.97 4.58
C GLY A 40 -4.40 13.64 4.55
N VAL A 41 -4.84 12.56 5.21
CA VAL A 41 -6.27 12.32 5.42
C VAL A 41 -6.88 13.43 6.29
N ASP A 42 -8.18 13.68 6.11
CA ASP A 42 -8.87 14.70 6.89
C ASP A 42 -9.34 14.18 8.25
N VAL A 43 -9.77 12.92 8.28
CA VAL A 43 -10.27 12.23 9.48
C VAL A 43 -9.72 10.82 9.52
N ILE A 44 -9.31 10.37 10.70
CA ILE A 44 -9.00 8.97 11.01
C ILE A 44 -10.06 8.41 11.95
N GLU A 45 -10.76 7.36 11.54
CA GLU A 45 -11.59 6.58 12.44
C GLU A 45 -10.69 5.61 13.22
N ALA A 46 -10.33 5.99 14.44
CA ALA A 46 -9.28 5.32 15.20
C ALA A 46 -9.66 3.93 15.73
N GLY A 47 -10.98 3.66 15.85
CA GLY A 47 -11.47 2.38 16.31
C GLY A 47 -12.86 2.44 16.96
N PHE A 48 -13.22 1.38 17.69
CA PHE A 48 -14.49 1.22 18.39
C PHE A 48 -14.28 1.02 19.90
N PRO A 49 -14.11 2.09 20.68
CA PRO A 49 -13.61 2.05 22.07
C PRO A 49 -14.38 1.16 23.03
N ILE A 50 -15.69 0.97 22.83
CA ILE A 50 -16.52 0.17 23.74
C ILE A 50 -16.27 -1.35 23.61
N VAL A 51 -15.61 -1.82 22.56
CA VAL A 51 -15.45 -3.25 22.27
C VAL A 51 -14.56 -3.94 23.30
N SER A 52 -13.44 -3.29 23.69
CA SER A 52 -12.52 -3.84 24.69
C SER A 52 -11.66 -2.74 25.34
N GLU A 53 -11.04 -3.06 26.49
CA GLU A 53 -10.08 -2.14 27.11
C GLU A 53 -8.86 -1.89 26.22
N GLY A 54 -8.35 -2.93 25.53
CA GLY A 54 -7.23 -2.79 24.61
C GLY A 54 -7.54 -1.88 23.42
N GLU A 55 -8.76 -1.94 22.89
CA GLU A 55 -9.22 -1.03 21.83
C GLU A 55 -9.32 0.42 22.34
N MET A 56 -9.91 0.61 23.52
CA MET A 56 -9.98 1.91 24.16
C MET A 56 -8.59 2.51 24.37
N ASP A 57 -7.62 1.72 24.85
CA ASP A 57 -6.25 2.18 25.09
C ASP A 57 -5.53 2.51 23.77
N ALA A 58 -5.74 1.72 22.71
CA ALA A 58 -5.19 2.03 21.39
C ALA A 58 -5.72 3.37 20.86
N VAL A 59 -7.04 3.62 20.98
CA VAL A 59 -7.64 4.89 20.55
C VAL A 59 -7.12 6.07 21.36
N LYS A 60 -6.95 5.93 22.68
CA LYS A 60 -6.31 6.95 23.54
C LYS A 60 -4.87 7.25 23.12
N GLU A 61 -4.09 6.22 22.80
CA GLU A 61 -2.71 6.40 22.36
C GLU A 61 -2.65 7.17 21.02
N ILE A 62 -3.58 6.92 20.10
CA ILE A 62 -3.70 7.68 18.84
C ILE A 62 -4.08 9.14 19.14
N ALA A 63 -5.05 9.38 20.02
CA ALA A 63 -5.51 10.72 20.38
C ALA A 63 -4.37 11.60 20.97
N ARG A 64 -3.37 10.97 21.62
CA ARG A 64 -2.21 11.67 22.21
C ARG A 64 -1.12 12.05 21.22
N GLN A 65 -1.19 11.61 19.96
CA GLN A 65 -0.11 11.80 18.98
C GLN A 65 -0.03 13.21 18.37
N ASN A 66 -0.86 14.18 18.78
CA ASN A 66 -0.89 15.52 18.20
C ASN A 66 -0.97 15.53 16.66
N LEU A 67 -1.81 14.66 16.09
CA LEU A 67 -2.01 14.57 14.66
C LEU A 67 -2.71 15.84 14.14
N SER A 68 -2.47 16.18 12.88
CA SER A 68 -3.07 17.35 12.23
C SER A 68 -4.49 17.08 11.70
N CYS A 69 -4.84 15.81 11.49
CA CYS A 69 -6.16 15.36 11.11
C CYS A 69 -7.12 15.24 12.29
N GLU A 70 -8.39 15.22 12.03
CA GLU A 70 -9.42 14.93 13.04
C GLU A 70 -9.39 13.44 13.40
N ILE A 71 -9.60 13.12 14.69
CA ILE A 71 -9.68 11.72 15.14
C ILE A 71 -11.11 11.44 15.59
N SER A 72 -11.73 10.45 14.96
CA SER A 72 -13.07 9.98 15.25
C SER A 72 -13.06 8.61 15.93
N GLY A 73 -14.09 8.32 16.70
CA GLY A 73 -14.35 7.01 17.26
C GLY A 73 -15.75 6.53 16.94
N LEU A 74 -15.91 5.24 16.63
CA LEU A 74 -17.19 4.64 16.34
C LEU A 74 -18.00 4.40 17.62
N ALA A 75 -19.31 4.64 17.56
CA ALA A 75 -20.26 4.39 18.65
C ALA A 75 -21.60 3.92 18.08
N ARG A 76 -22.19 2.87 18.65
CA ARG A 76 -23.61 2.60 18.39
C ARG A 76 -24.45 3.75 18.94
N ALA A 77 -25.70 3.88 18.47
CA ALA A 77 -26.65 4.86 18.99
C ALA A 77 -27.07 4.55 20.45
N GLU A 78 -26.08 4.47 21.33
CA GLU A 78 -26.20 4.19 22.77
C GLU A 78 -25.28 5.12 23.57
N LYS A 79 -25.80 5.75 24.63
CA LYS A 79 -25.04 6.71 25.46
C LYS A 79 -23.69 6.16 25.95
N LYS A 80 -23.69 4.91 26.43
CA LYS A 80 -22.47 4.27 26.93
C LYS A 80 -21.36 4.13 25.90
N ASP A 81 -21.71 3.99 24.60
CA ASP A 81 -20.75 3.88 23.52
C ASP A 81 -20.16 5.26 23.21
N ILE A 82 -20.99 6.30 23.20
CA ILE A 82 -20.57 7.71 23.05
C ILE A 82 -19.68 8.12 24.23
N ASP A 83 -20.04 7.72 25.47
CA ASP A 83 -19.20 7.96 26.65
C ASP A 83 -17.83 7.28 26.53
N ALA A 84 -17.75 6.10 25.90
CA ALA A 84 -16.47 5.41 25.65
C ALA A 84 -15.57 6.22 24.69
N VAL A 85 -16.15 6.85 23.67
CA VAL A 85 -15.42 7.75 22.76
C VAL A 85 -14.91 8.97 23.52
N MET A 86 -15.74 9.60 24.37
CA MET A 86 -15.31 10.74 25.20
C MET A 86 -14.19 10.37 26.19
N LYS A 87 -14.21 9.15 26.76
CA LYS A 87 -13.13 8.64 27.65
C LYS A 87 -11.79 8.48 26.92
N CYS A 88 -11.78 8.53 25.58
CA CYS A 88 -10.57 8.55 24.78
C CYS A 88 -10.10 9.98 24.45
N ASP A 89 -10.68 11.01 25.06
CA ASP A 89 -10.41 12.43 24.79
C ASP A 89 -10.70 12.87 23.35
N LEU A 90 -11.53 12.10 22.64
CA LEU A 90 -11.95 12.44 21.27
C LEU A 90 -13.05 13.52 21.28
N LYS A 91 -13.04 14.36 20.24
CA LYS A 91 -14.04 15.42 20.02
C LYS A 91 -14.98 15.09 18.87
N TYR A 92 -14.76 14.00 18.17
CA TYR A 92 -15.53 13.56 17.02
C TYR A 92 -16.04 12.13 17.27
N VAL A 93 -17.36 11.95 17.17
CA VAL A 93 -18.02 10.65 17.26
C VAL A 93 -18.71 10.33 15.94
N HIS A 94 -18.50 9.12 15.46
CA HIS A 94 -19.27 8.52 14.40
C HIS A 94 -20.28 7.56 15.03
N THR A 95 -21.57 7.92 15.03
CA THR A 95 -22.61 7.09 15.62
C THR A 95 -23.51 6.47 14.55
N PHE A 96 -24.00 5.27 14.81
CA PHE A 96 -24.79 4.53 13.84
C PHE A 96 -25.90 3.68 14.45
N ILE A 97 -26.94 3.45 13.67
CA ILE A 97 -27.96 2.44 13.92
C ILE A 97 -28.49 1.91 12.58
N ALA A 98 -28.81 0.62 12.54
CA ALA A 98 -29.36 0.03 11.31
C ALA A 98 -30.81 0.46 11.08
N THR A 99 -31.15 0.69 9.81
CA THR A 99 -32.47 1.21 9.42
C THR A 99 -33.21 0.34 8.42
N SER A 100 -32.53 -0.63 7.77
CA SER A 100 -33.20 -1.54 6.85
C SER A 100 -34.11 -2.52 7.59
N ASP A 101 -35.24 -2.87 6.98
CA ASP A 101 -36.22 -3.80 7.58
C ASP A 101 -35.61 -5.15 7.93
N ILE A 102 -34.64 -5.63 7.14
CA ILE A 102 -33.94 -6.89 7.41
C ILE A 102 -33.10 -6.78 8.69
N HIS A 103 -32.36 -5.67 8.89
CA HIS A 103 -31.56 -5.49 10.10
C HIS A 103 -32.45 -5.18 11.31
N LEU A 104 -33.49 -4.38 11.14
CA LEU A 104 -34.46 -4.10 12.20
C LEU A 104 -35.08 -5.40 12.75
N LYS A 105 -35.50 -6.28 11.82
CA LYS A 105 -36.15 -7.55 12.18
C LYS A 105 -35.20 -8.57 12.80
N TYR A 106 -34.06 -8.82 12.17
CA TYR A 106 -33.23 -9.97 12.52
C TYR A 106 -32.04 -9.63 13.43
N LYS A 107 -31.51 -8.40 13.34
CA LYS A 107 -30.34 -7.94 14.10
C LYS A 107 -30.78 -7.17 15.36
N LEU A 108 -31.59 -6.13 15.21
CA LEU A 108 -31.95 -5.23 16.31
C LEU A 108 -33.21 -5.65 17.06
N LYS A 109 -34.13 -6.37 16.41
CA LYS A 109 -35.47 -6.74 16.93
C LYS A 109 -36.22 -5.48 17.41
N ARG A 110 -36.25 -4.46 16.56
CA ARG A 110 -36.86 -3.15 16.81
C ARG A 110 -37.81 -2.77 15.69
N THR A 111 -38.73 -1.85 15.97
CA THR A 111 -39.54 -1.18 14.94
C THR A 111 -38.76 -0.03 14.29
N ARG A 112 -39.27 0.50 13.16
CA ARG A 112 -38.72 1.70 12.51
C ARG A 112 -38.78 2.92 13.43
N GLU A 113 -39.87 3.07 14.18
CA GLU A 113 -40.09 4.16 15.14
C GLU A 113 -39.09 4.11 16.30
N GLU A 114 -38.83 2.92 16.85
CA GLU A 114 -37.83 2.71 17.91
C GLU A 114 -36.42 3.04 17.42
N ALA A 115 -36.06 2.63 16.19
CA ALA A 115 -34.76 2.94 15.60
C ALA A 115 -34.61 4.45 15.33
N LEU A 116 -35.63 5.10 14.80
CA LEU A 116 -35.66 6.56 14.59
C LEU A 116 -35.49 7.32 15.92
N GLN A 117 -36.24 6.95 16.94
CA GLN A 117 -36.12 7.58 18.26
C GLN A 117 -34.73 7.43 18.86
N LYS A 118 -34.12 6.24 18.73
CA LYS A 118 -32.74 5.96 19.18
C LYS A 118 -31.71 6.79 18.40
N ALA A 119 -31.89 6.95 17.09
CA ALA A 119 -31.01 7.79 16.29
C ALA A 119 -31.04 9.25 16.78
N ILE A 120 -32.22 9.81 17.00
CA ILE A 120 -32.40 11.19 17.50
C ILE A 120 -31.72 11.32 18.88
N GLU A 121 -32.07 10.45 19.84
CA GLU A 121 -31.51 10.48 21.20
C GLU A 121 -29.99 10.42 21.23
N ALA A 122 -29.36 9.60 20.35
CA ALA A 122 -27.92 9.47 20.27
C ALA A 122 -27.26 10.76 19.74
N VAL A 123 -27.82 11.36 18.68
CA VAL A 123 -27.33 12.63 18.13
C VAL A 123 -27.48 13.76 19.14
N GLU A 124 -28.67 13.94 19.74
CA GLU A 124 -28.90 14.96 20.76
C GLU A 124 -27.94 14.79 21.94
N TYR A 125 -27.72 13.55 22.39
CA TYR A 125 -26.77 13.28 23.46
C TYR A 125 -25.34 13.67 23.05
N ALA A 126 -24.85 13.23 21.90
CA ALA A 126 -23.53 13.61 21.42
C ALA A 126 -23.35 15.13 21.32
N LYS A 127 -24.35 15.83 20.77
CA LYS A 127 -24.34 17.29 20.65
C LYS A 127 -24.40 17.99 22.01
N SER A 128 -25.17 17.47 22.98
CA SER A 128 -25.21 18.00 24.35
C SER A 128 -23.85 17.89 25.07
N GLN A 129 -22.99 16.95 24.67
CA GLN A 129 -21.63 16.80 25.17
C GLN A 129 -20.60 17.65 24.39
N GLY A 130 -21.03 18.44 23.41
CA GLY A 130 -20.17 19.31 22.60
C GLY A 130 -19.34 18.56 21.55
N LEU A 131 -19.72 17.33 21.19
CA LEU A 131 -19.02 16.55 20.18
C LEU A 131 -19.39 17.01 18.76
N VAL A 132 -18.46 16.90 17.83
CA VAL A 132 -18.76 16.79 16.40
C VAL A 132 -19.35 15.40 16.19
N CYS A 133 -20.51 15.35 15.52
CA CYS A 133 -21.26 14.12 15.34
C CYS A 133 -21.50 13.82 13.86
N GLU A 134 -21.02 12.68 13.41
CA GLU A 134 -21.41 12.07 12.15
C GLU A 134 -22.37 10.91 12.44
N PHE A 135 -23.44 10.80 11.65
CA PHE A 135 -24.45 9.77 11.84
C PHE A 135 -24.58 8.90 10.58
N SER A 136 -24.50 7.57 10.76
CA SER A 136 -24.77 6.56 9.72
C SER A 136 -26.10 5.83 9.96
N ALA A 137 -26.95 5.82 8.95
CA ALA A 137 -28.06 4.86 8.87
C ALA A 137 -27.53 3.55 8.29
N GLU A 138 -27.04 2.62 9.14
CA GLU A 138 -26.47 1.36 8.68
C GLU A 138 -27.44 0.63 7.74
N ASP A 139 -26.90 0.13 6.62
CA ASP A 139 -27.63 -0.51 5.54
C ASP A 139 -28.58 0.43 4.79
N ALA A 140 -28.14 1.69 4.60
CA ALA A 140 -28.91 2.75 3.98
C ALA A 140 -29.42 2.38 2.58
N THR A 141 -28.59 1.70 1.78
CA THR A 141 -28.92 1.33 0.39
C THR A 141 -30.06 0.31 0.29
N ARG A 142 -30.33 -0.46 1.33
CA ARG A 142 -31.46 -1.40 1.40
C ARG A 142 -32.60 -0.93 2.30
N THR A 143 -32.48 0.26 2.88
CA THR A 143 -33.54 0.87 3.66
C THR A 143 -34.63 1.42 2.76
N ASP A 144 -35.91 1.30 3.20
CA ASP A 144 -37.02 1.98 2.52
C ASP A 144 -36.72 3.47 2.30
N ARG A 145 -36.89 3.96 1.08
CA ARG A 145 -36.43 5.27 0.68
C ARG A 145 -37.06 6.42 1.50
N GLU A 146 -38.35 6.34 1.76
CA GLU A 146 -39.04 7.39 2.51
C GLU A 146 -38.69 7.35 3.99
N PHE A 147 -38.53 6.15 4.54
CA PHE A 147 -38.05 6.00 5.91
C PHE A 147 -36.62 6.50 6.07
N LEU A 148 -35.73 6.24 5.12
CA LEU A 148 -34.35 6.73 5.12
C LEU A 148 -34.29 8.27 5.11
N LYS A 149 -35.10 8.92 4.28
CA LYS A 149 -35.24 10.38 4.26
C LYS A 149 -35.74 10.90 5.60
N GLN A 150 -36.72 10.23 6.20
CA GLN A 150 -37.25 10.61 7.52
C GLN A 150 -36.14 10.51 8.59
N VAL A 151 -35.34 9.44 8.60
CA VAL A 151 -34.24 9.27 9.55
C VAL A 151 -33.22 10.39 9.40
N TYR A 152 -32.70 10.61 8.18
CA TYR A 152 -31.66 11.62 7.97
C TYR A 152 -32.17 13.05 8.20
N LYS A 153 -33.40 13.34 7.87
CA LYS A 153 -34.03 14.63 8.20
C LYS A 153 -34.08 14.82 9.72
N ALA A 154 -34.54 13.82 10.46
CA ALA A 154 -34.70 13.91 11.91
C ALA A 154 -33.34 14.06 12.64
N VAL A 155 -32.30 13.31 12.25
CA VAL A 155 -30.98 13.47 12.85
C VAL A 155 -30.31 14.79 12.44
N SER A 156 -30.58 15.29 11.23
CA SER A 156 -30.15 16.63 10.82
C SER A 156 -30.79 17.71 11.69
N ASP A 157 -32.10 17.60 11.96
CA ASP A 157 -32.84 18.53 12.84
C ASP A 157 -32.39 18.42 14.32
N ALA A 158 -31.93 17.23 14.75
CA ALA A 158 -31.32 16.99 16.06
C ALA A 158 -29.90 17.57 16.18
N GLY A 159 -29.33 18.08 15.08
CA GLY A 159 -28.07 18.83 15.08
C GLY A 159 -26.81 18.02 14.71
N THR A 160 -26.94 16.86 14.04
CA THR A 160 -25.75 16.17 13.52
C THR A 160 -24.98 17.06 12.54
N ASP A 161 -23.65 17.00 12.54
CA ASP A 161 -22.80 17.85 11.71
C ASP A 161 -22.66 17.29 10.29
N ARG A 162 -22.82 15.96 10.13
CA ARG A 162 -22.70 15.24 8.87
C ARG A 162 -23.52 13.96 8.92
N ILE A 163 -24.05 13.55 7.79
CA ILE A 163 -24.60 12.20 7.63
C ILE A 163 -23.69 11.38 6.72
N ASP A 164 -23.58 10.09 7.01
CA ASP A 164 -22.92 9.11 6.17
C ASP A 164 -23.93 8.10 5.62
N VAL A 165 -23.78 7.75 4.33
CA VAL A 165 -24.70 6.86 3.60
C VAL A 165 -23.98 5.55 3.29
N PRO A 166 -24.11 4.50 4.15
CA PRO A 166 -23.39 3.26 3.93
C PRO A 166 -24.10 2.29 2.97
N ASP A 167 -23.36 1.83 1.96
CA ASP A 167 -23.65 0.63 1.20
C ASP A 167 -23.03 -0.59 1.92
N THR A 168 -23.65 -0.94 3.04
CA THR A 168 -23.11 -1.88 4.04
C THR A 168 -22.82 -3.27 3.49
N VAL A 169 -23.54 -3.72 2.48
CA VAL A 169 -23.36 -5.05 1.87
C VAL A 169 -22.84 -4.99 0.43
N GLY A 170 -22.42 -3.79 -0.01
CA GLY A 170 -21.86 -3.59 -1.35
C GLY A 170 -22.81 -4.00 -2.48
N TYR A 171 -24.12 -3.81 -2.30
CA TYR A 171 -25.16 -4.30 -3.24
C TYR A 171 -25.74 -3.18 -4.12
N SER A 172 -25.01 -2.09 -4.28
CA SER A 172 -25.46 -0.94 -5.07
C SER A 172 -24.65 -0.75 -6.35
N ASN A 173 -25.18 0.05 -7.25
CA ASN A 173 -24.50 0.49 -8.45
C ASN A 173 -24.41 2.03 -8.49
N PRO A 174 -23.56 2.61 -9.35
CA PRO A 174 -23.36 4.06 -9.41
C PRO A 174 -24.63 4.86 -9.69
N GLN A 175 -25.54 4.39 -10.53
CA GLN A 175 -26.80 5.08 -10.83
C GLN A 175 -27.73 5.12 -9.63
N TYR A 176 -27.80 4.04 -8.87
CA TYR A 176 -28.60 3.99 -7.65
C TYR A 176 -28.06 4.96 -6.61
N ILE A 177 -26.75 4.95 -6.39
CA ILE A 177 -26.07 5.86 -5.44
C ILE A 177 -26.27 7.32 -5.86
N ASP A 178 -26.07 7.67 -7.13
CA ASP A 178 -26.32 9.03 -7.65
C ASP A 178 -27.73 9.50 -7.31
N THR A 179 -28.73 8.67 -7.60
CA THR A 179 -30.13 8.98 -7.31
C THR A 179 -30.39 9.11 -5.81
N LEU A 180 -29.82 8.20 -5.00
CA LEU A 180 -29.96 8.22 -3.54
C LEU A 180 -29.42 9.50 -2.93
N ILE A 181 -28.20 9.90 -3.29
CA ILE A 181 -27.57 11.10 -2.76
C ILE A 181 -28.35 12.36 -3.16
N LYS A 182 -28.80 12.47 -4.41
CA LYS A 182 -29.64 13.59 -4.85
C LYS A 182 -30.96 13.68 -4.08
N ASP A 183 -31.60 12.55 -3.82
CA ASP A 183 -32.83 12.51 -3.02
C ASP A 183 -32.56 12.96 -1.57
N LEU A 184 -31.48 12.51 -0.95
CA LEU A 184 -31.12 12.91 0.41
C LEU A 184 -30.79 14.40 0.48
N LYS A 185 -30.07 14.95 -0.50
CA LYS A 185 -29.81 16.39 -0.60
C LYS A 185 -31.07 17.26 -0.70
N SER A 186 -32.18 16.69 -1.14
CA SER A 186 -33.47 17.42 -1.18
C SER A 186 -34.10 17.59 0.20
N VAL A 187 -33.67 16.82 1.20
CA VAL A 187 -34.25 16.81 2.56
C VAL A 187 -33.29 17.23 3.67
N VAL A 188 -31.96 17.23 3.40
CA VAL A 188 -30.94 17.69 4.35
C VAL A 188 -30.05 18.76 3.72
N ASN A 189 -29.59 19.72 4.53
CA ASN A 189 -28.70 20.82 4.12
C ASN A 189 -27.30 20.72 4.72
N ILE A 190 -26.99 19.59 5.36
CA ILE A 190 -25.67 19.31 5.97
C ILE A 190 -24.81 18.47 5.02
N PRO A 191 -23.48 18.43 5.23
CA PRO A 191 -22.60 17.60 4.45
C PRO A 191 -22.98 16.12 4.46
N ILE A 192 -22.79 15.45 3.32
CA ILE A 192 -23.04 14.01 3.13
C ILE A 192 -21.73 13.32 2.90
N SER A 193 -21.49 12.23 3.62
CA SER A 193 -20.44 11.24 3.39
C SER A 193 -21.02 10.01 2.69
N ILE A 194 -20.15 9.24 2.07
CA ILE A 194 -20.45 7.95 1.46
C ILE A 194 -19.49 6.88 1.98
N HIS A 195 -20.02 5.70 2.33
CA HIS A 195 -19.24 4.54 2.76
C HIS A 195 -19.66 3.31 1.95
N CYS A 196 -18.77 2.76 1.13
CA CYS A 196 -19.09 1.66 0.23
C CYS A 196 -18.22 0.45 0.47
N HIS A 197 -18.87 -0.74 0.64
CA HIS A 197 -18.21 -2.04 0.58
C HIS A 197 -18.06 -2.53 -0.88
N ASP A 198 -17.09 -3.43 -1.11
CA ASP A 198 -16.59 -3.78 -2.42
C ASP A 198 -17.00 -5.19 -2.91
N ASP A 199 -18.10 -5.71 -2.40
CA ASP A 199 -18.57 -7.08 -2.66
C ASP A 199 -18.78 -7.40 -4.15
N PHE A 200 -19.06 -6.40 -4.98
CA PHE A 200 -19.15 -6.51 -6.44
C PHE A 200 -18.03 -5.76 -7.18
N GLY A 201 -16.99 -5.28 -6.49
CA GLY A 201 -15.92 -4.51 -7.12
C GLY A 201 -16.36 -3.10 -7.56
N LEU A 202 -17.38 -2.53 -6.93
CA LEU A 202 -17.98 -1.24 -7.32
C LEU A 202 -17.79 -0.14 -6.26
N ALA A 203 -17.13 -0.41 -5.16
CA ALA A 203 -17.06 0.54 -4.04
C ALA A 203 -16.47 1.90 -4.46
N VAL A 204 -15.36 1.90 -5.20
CA VAL A 204 -14.73 3.13 -5.70
C VAL A 204 -15.65 3.88 -6.66
N SER A 205 -16.27 3.19 -7.62
CA SER A 205 -17.17 3.84 -8.59
C SER A 205 -18.47 4.34 -7.94
N ASN A 206 -18.99 3.63 -6.94
CA ASN A 206 -20.12 4.08 -6.14
C ASN A 206 -19.77 5.33 -5.34
N SER A 207 -18.60 5.37 -4.71
CA SER A 207 -18.12 6.54 -3.97
C SER A 207 -17.94 7.76 -4.87
N ILE A 208 -17.39 7.58 -6.07
CA ILE A 208 -17.27 8.65 -7.07
C ILE A 208 -18.65 9.15 -7.51
N ALA A 209 -19.60 8.25 -7.79
CA ALA A 209 -20.96 8.63 -8.15
C ALA A 209 -21.64 9.46 -7.04
N ALA A 210 -21.39 9.13 -5.78
CA ALA A 210 -21.87 9.91 -4.65
C ALA A 210 -21.29 11.34 -4.63
N ILE A 211 -19.97 11.48 -4.88
CA ILE A 211 -19.32 12.78 -4.95
C ILE A 211 -19.88 13.62 -6.10
N GLU A 212 -20.05 13.04 -7.28
CA GLU A 212 -20.66 13.74 -8.43
C GLU A 212 -22.12 14.13 -8.17
N ALA A 213 -22.85 13.35 -7.38
CA ALA A 213 -24.21 13.67 -6.93
C ALA A 213 -24.24 14.75 -5.82
N GLY A 214 -23.08 15.11 -5.25
CA GLY A 214 -22.91 16.20 -4.29
C GLY A 214 -22.65 15.77 -2.87
N ALA A 215 -22.20 14.54 -2.61
CA ALA A 215 -21.52 14.19 -1.37
C ALA A 215 -20.17 14.93 -1.31
N SER A 216 -19.68 15.23 -0.11
CA SER A 216 -18.48 16.03 0.10
C SER A 216 -17.36 15.29 0.87
N CYS A 217 -17.63 14.05 1.25
CA CYS A 217 -16.69 13.20 1.99
C CYS A 217 -16.86 11.74 1.54
N ALA A 218 -15.77 10.99 1.50
CA ALA A 218 -15.82 9.55 1.32
C ALA A 218 -15.07 8.83 2.44
N HIS A 219 -15.68 7.77 2.95
CA HIS A 219 -15.04 6.78 3.81
C HIS A 219 -14.29 5.80 2.95
N VAL A 220 -13.01 5.66 3.21
CA VAL A 220 -12.10 4.81 2.42
C VAL A 220 -11.13 4.07 3.34
N THR A 221 -10.48 3.05 2.82
CA THR A 221 -9.41 2.35 3.54
C THR A 221 -8.17 2.19 2.66
N ILE A 222 -7.02 2.18 3.28
CA ILE A 222 -5.77 1.82 2.59
C ILE A 222 -5.89 0.38 2.06
N ASN A 223 -5.50 0.19 0.81
CA ASN A 223 -5.55 -1.10 0.10
C ASN A 223 -6.97 -1.66 -0.11
N GLY A 224 -8.01 -0.91 0.26
CA GLY A 224 -9.37 -1.40 0.24
C GLY A 224 -9.69 -2.42 1.34
N LEU A 225 -8.93 -2.41 2.45
CA LEU A 225 -9.16 -3.32 3.59
C LEU A 225 -10.56 -3.14 4.19
N GLY A 226 -11.12 -4.22 4.73
CA GLY A 226 -12.42 -4.20 5.40
C GLY A 226 -13.09 -5.56 5.48
N GLU A 227 -14.29 -5.55 6.02
CA GLU A 227 -15.12 -6.76 6.14
C GLU A 227 -15.39 -7.37 4.75
N ARG A 228 -15.44 -8.69 4.65
CA ARG A 228 -15.69 -9.47 3.43
C ARG A 228 -14.72 -9.16 2.29
N ALA A 229 -15.19 -8.47 1.21
CA ALA A 229 -14.37 -8.06 0.06
C ALA A 229 -13.65 -6.72 0.26
N GLY A 230 -13.91 -6.04 1.39
CA GLY A 230 -13.29 -4.77 1.74
C GLY A 230 -14.14 -3.54 1.44
N ASN A 231 -13.50 -2.39 1.45
CA ASN A 231 -14.07 -1.05 1.26
C ASN A 231 -13.56 -0.38 -0.01
N ALA A 232 -14.04 0.81 -0.30
CA ALA A 232 -13.46 1.67 -1.32
C ALA A 232 -11.98 1.92 -1.01
N SER A 233 -11.09 1.55 -1.95
CA SER A 233 -9.64 1.75 -1.83
C SER A 233 -9.30 3.23 -1.91
N LEU A 234 -8.60 3.76 -0.90
CA LEU A 234 -8.19 5.17 -0.84
C LEU A 234 -7.37 5.55 -2.06
N GLU A 235 -6.41 4.72 -2.45
CA GLU A 235 -5.48 4.99 -3.53
C GLU A 235 -6.19 5.13 -4.88
N GLU A 236 -7.11 4.21 -5.15
CA GLU A 236 -7.89 4.19 -6.39
C GLU A 236 -8.86 5.37 -6.43
N PHE A 237 -9.56 5.62 -5.33
CA PHE A 237 -10.52 6.71 -5.21
C PHE A 237 -9.86 8.08 -5.40
N VAL A 238 -8.77 8.35 -4.66
CA VAL A 238 -8.06 9.63 -4.70
C VAL A 238 -7.44 9.88 -6.07
N MET A 239 -6.80 8.87 -6.67
CA MET A 239 -6.20 9.03 -7.98
C MET A 239 -7.22 9.21 -9.08
N ALA A 240 -8.36 8.52 -9.01
CA ALA A 240 -9.47 8.76 -9.95
C ALA A 240 -10.02 10.18 -9.80
N LEU A 241 -10.29 10.65 -8.58
CA LEU A 241 -10.74 12.03 -8.34
C LEU A 241 -9.78 13.06 -8.92
N HIS A 242 -8.48 12.89 -8.67
CA HIS A 242 -7.45 13.81 -9.11
C HIS A 242 -7.27 13.81 -10.64
N CYS A 243 -7.13 12.62 -11.24
CA CYS A 243 -6.75 12.50 -12.65
C CYS A 243 -7.93 12.55 -13.62
N LEU A 244 -9.13 12.07 -13.21
CA LEU A 244 -10.27 11.92 -14.11
C LEU A 244 -11.38 12.94 -13.84
N TYR A 245 -11.55 13.36 -12.58
CA TYR A 245 -12.67 14.23 -12.17
C TYR A 245 -12.23 15.65 -11.79
N GLY A 246 -10.92 15.93 -11.72
CA GLY A 246 -10.40 17.26 -11.41
C GLY A 246 -10.79 17.79 -10.03
N LYS A 247 -11.07 16.89 -9.07
CA LYS A 247 -11.40 17.23 -7.69
C LYS A 247 -10.13 17.31 -6.86
N LYS A 248 -10.15 18.09 -5.78
CA LYS A 248 -9.01 18.24 -4.87
C LYS A 248 -9.21 17.53 -3.54
N THR A 249 -8.15 16.95 -3.04
CA THR A 249 -8.03 16.40 -1.68
C THR A 249 -6.75 16.93 -1.03
N ARG A 250 -6.55 16.67 0.27
CA ARG A 250 -5.27 16.95 0.98
C ARG A 250 -4.22 15.86 0.80
N ILE A 251 -4.59 14.76 0.16
CA ILE A 251 -3.72 13.58 0.04
C ILE A 251 -2.46 13.93 -0.75
N LYS A 252 -1.32 13.64 -0.17
CA LYS A 252 0.01 13.67 -0.81
C LYS A 252 0.19 12.37 -1.58
N THR A 253 -0.20 12.39 -2.84
CA THR A 253 -0.30 11.18 -3.65
C THR A 253 1.02 10.43 -3.77
N GLU A 254 2.16 11.13 -3.72
CA GLU A 254 3.51 10.55 -3.72
C GLU A 254 3.81 9.64 -2.53
N LEU A 255 2.97 9.67 -1.48
CA LEU A 255 3.09 8.80 -0.31
C LEU A 255 2.16 7.57 -0.35
N LEU A 256 1.32 7.42 -1.38
CA LEU A 256 0.33 6.34 -1.48
C LEU A 256 0.99 4.96 -1.43
N TYR A 257 2.03 4.74 -2.23
CA TYR A 257 2.73 3.45 -2.25
C TYR A 257 3.42 3.12 -0.92
N GLU A 258 4.11 4.10 -0.31
CA GLU A 258 4.74 3.93 1.00
C GLU A 258 3.70 3.55 2.05
N THR A 259 2.56 4.26 2.08
CA THR A 259 1.47 4.01 3.04
C THR A 259 0.86 2.62 2.84
N SER A 260 0.56 2.25 1.59
CA SER A 260 0.08 0.92 1.24
C SER A 260 1.01 -0.18 1.75
N ARG A 261 2.33 -0.02 1.58
CA ARG A 261 3.34 -1.00 2.02
C ARG A 261 3.42 -1.12 3.54
N ILE A 262 3.37 0.02 4.25
CA ILE A 262 3.36 0.03 5.73
C ILE A 262 2.13 -0.71 6.24
N VAL A 263 0.94 -0.39 5.74
CA VAL A 263 -0.31 -1.04 6.17
C VAL A 263 -0.29 -2.53 5.83
N SER A 264 0.11 -2.92 4.61
CA SER A 264 0.26 -4.32 4.22
C SER A 264 1.20 -5.09 5.15
N SER A 265 2.36 -4.50 5.48
CA SER A 265 3.34 -5.12 6.39
C SER A 265 2.81 -5.30 7.81
N LEU A 266 2.03 -4.34 8.33
CA LEU A 266 1.52 -4.37 9.71
C LEU A 266 0.26 -5.23 9.86
N THR A 267 -0.56 -5.32 8.81
CA THR A 267 -1.78 -6.16 8.80
C THR A 267 -1.52 -7.60 8.36
N GLY A 268 -0.40 -7.84 7.66
CA GLY A 268 -0.11 -9.14 7.04
C GLY A 268 -0.91 -9.42 5.76
N ILE A 269 -1.77 -8.49 5.32
CA ILE A 269 -2.55 -8.65 4.09
C ILE A 269 -1.70 -8.19 2.90
N VAL A 270 -1.36 -9.13 2.03
CA VAL A 270 -0.54 -8.86 0.85
C VAL A 270 -1.37 -8.17 -0.24
N VAL A 271 -0.85 -7.07 -0.77
CA VAL A 271 -1.45 -6.38 -1.91
C VAL A 271 -1.29 -7.22 -3.18
N GLN A 272 -2.37 -7.44 -3.91
CA GLN A 272 -2.32 -8.17 -5.18
C GLN A 272 -1.37 -7.47 -6.16
N PRO A 273 -0.49 -8.20 -6.88
CA PRO A 273 0.46 -7.59 -7.82
C PRO A 273 -0.20 -6.72 -8.89
N ASN A 274 -1.39 -7.08 -9.35
CA ASN A 274 -2.18 -6.36 -10.36
C ASN A 274 -3.16 -5.34 -9.76
N LYS A 275 -3.10 -5.04 -8.46
CA LYS A 275 -3.96 -4.00 -7.85
C LYS A 275 -3.71 -2.66 -8.54
N ALA A 276 -4.79 -1.96 -8.89
CA ALA A 276 -4.67 -0.65 -9.52
C ALA A 276 -3.86 0.32 -8.64
N ILE A 277 -3.14 1.25 -9.25
CA ILE A 277 -2.35 2.32 -8.64
C ILE A 277 -1.12 1.82 -7.85
N ILE A 278 -1.27 0.89 -6.92
CA ILE A 278 -0.23 0.53 -5.95
C ILE A 278 0.31 -0.91 -6.11
N GLY A 279 -0.32 -1.74 -6.91
CA GLY A 279 0.14 -3.09 -7.19
C GLY A 279 1.51 -3.10 -7.89
N GLU A 280 2.29 -4.15 -7.71
CA GLU A 280 3.65 -4.20 -8.28
C GLU A 280 3.66 -4.07 -9.79
N ASN A 281 2.68 -4.67 -10.46
CA ASN A 281 2.57 -4.66 -11.92
C ASN A 281 1.94 -3.38 -12.49
N ALA A 282 1.44 -2.47 -11.64
CA ALA A 282 0.72 -1.28 -12.12
C ALA A 282 1.56 -0.40 -13.07
N PHE A 283 2.90 -0.45 -12.97
CA PHE A 283 3.84 0.28 -13.82
C PHE A 283 4.95 -0.63 -14.38
N GLY A 284 4.64 -1.91 -14.54
CA GLY A 284 5.52 -2.92 -15.13
C GLY A 284 5.16 -3.18 -16.59
N HIS A 285 6.16 -3.27 -17.46
CA HIS A 285 5.96 -3.56 -18.88
C HIS A 285 6.87 -4.69 -19.34
N GLU A 286 6.29 -5.75 -19.90
CA GLU A 286 7.01 -6.88 -20.50
C GLU A 286 6.88 -6.88 -22.03
N SER A 287 5.68 -6.60 -22.55
CA SER A 287 5.38 -6.67 -23.98
C SER A 287 6.27 -5.74 -24.81
N GLY A 288 6.93 -6.26 -25.83
CA GLY A 288 7.81 -5.48 -26.71
C GLY A 288 7.14 -4.28 -27.39
N ILE A 289 5.84 -4.36 -27.68
CA ILE A 289 5.07 -3.25 -28.24
C ILE A 289 4.90 -2.15 -27.19
N HIS A 290 4.55 -2.53 -25.95
CA HIS A 290 4.36 -1.59 -24.85
C HIS A 290 5.69 -0.94 -24.45
N THR A 291 6.74 -1.71 -24.29
CA THR A 291 8.06 -1.18 -23.91
C THR A 291 8.61 -0.22 -24.96
N HIS A 292 8.44 -0.50 -26.24
CA HIS A 292 8.81 0.44 -27.31
C HIS A 292 8.04 1.75 -27.21
N GLY A 293 6.71 1.67 -27.05
CA GLY A 293 5.87 2.86 -26.89
C GLY A 293 6.26 3.70 -25.68
N VAL A 294 6.36 3.08 -24.51
CA VAL A 294 6.69 3.74 -23.24
C VAL A 294 8.07 4.37 -23.26
N LEU A 295 9.08 3.71 -23.86
CA LEU A 295 10.43 4.28 -24.02
C LEU A 295 10.44 5.49 -24.95
N SER A 296 9.56 5.51 -25.97
CA SER A 296 9.42 6.64 -26.87
C SER A 296 8.63 7.79 -26.22
N ASN A 297 7.52 7.50 -25.59
CA ASN A 297 6.68 8.42 -24.82
C ASN A 297 5.84 7.62 -23.81
N PRO A 298 6.02 7.82 -22.50
CA PRO A 298 5.25 7.12 -21.48
C PRO A 298 3.73 7.18 -21.64
N LEU A 299 3.20 8.30 -22.09
CA LEU A 299 1.77 8.52 -22.28
C LEU A 299 1.12 7.57 -23.32
N THR A 300 1.92 6.79 -24.06
CA THR A 300 1.37 5.79 -25.01
C THR A 300 0.66 4.64 -24.29
N TYR A 301 1.09 4.29 -23.07
CA TYR A 301 0.54 3.16 -22.31
C TYR A 301 0.40 3.42 -20.80
N GLU A 302 0.87 4.56 -20.29
CA GLU A 302 0.72 4.95 -18.89
C GLU A 302 -0.28 6.09 -18.76
N PRO A 303 -1.41 5.89 -18.05
CA PRO A 303 -2.40 6.94 -17.84
C PRO A 303 -1.92 8.01 -16.83
N ILE A 304 -0.98 7.65 -15.97
CA ILE A 304 -0.38 8.51 -14.95
C ILE A 304 1.13 8.25 -14.85
N ASN A 305 1.87 9.26 -14.40
CA ASN A 305 3.29 9.11 -14.13
C ASN A 305 3.47 8.33 -12.80
N PRO A 306 4.29 7.25 -12.76
CA PRO A 306 4.54 6.46 -11.55
C PRO A 306 4.99 7.28 -10.34
N GLU A 307 5.78 8.34 -10.53
CA GLU A 307 6.25 9.21 -9.45
C GLU A 307 5.12 9.92 -8.71
N MET A 308 3.97 10.14 -9.36
CA MET A 308 2.78 10.72 -8.72
C MET A 308 2.30 9.90 -7.51
N VAL A 309 2.58 8.61 -7.50
CA VAL A 309 2.16 7.69 -6.44
C VAL A 309 3.36 7.11 -5.67
N GLY A 310 4.54 7.71 -5.81
CA GLY A 310 5.77 7.27 -5.13
C GLY A 310 6.38 6.02 -5.72
N ARG A 311 6.12 5.72 -7.00
CA ARG A 311 6.65 4.55 -7.69
C ARG A 311 7.62 4.93 -8.82
N LYS A 312 8.25 3.89 -9.38
CA LYS A 312 9.05 4.00 -10.61
C LYS A 312 8.56 2.96 -11.62
N ARG A 313 8.67 3.31 -12.89
CA ARG A 313 8.47 2.35 -13.99
C ARG A 313 9.55 1.27 -13.92
N TRP A 314 9.19 0.06 -14.31
CA TRP A 314 10.13 -1.02 -14.50
C TRP A 314 9.79 -1.84 -15.73
N LEU A 315 10.82 -2.44 -16.33
CA LEU A 315 10.72 -3.31 -17.49
C LEU A 315 11.07 -4.74 -17.07
N GLU A 316 10.39 -5.71 -17.65
CA GLU A 316 10.68 -7.12 -17.44
C GLU A 316 11.14 -7.78 -18.74
N ALA A 317 12.18 -8.62 -18.63
CA ALA A 317 12.61 -9.45 -19.72
C ALA A 317 11.91 -10.82 -19.63
N GLY A 318 11.11 -11.18 -20.62
CA GLY A 318 10.38 -12.44 -20.61
C GLY A 318 10.05 -12.94 -22.01
N LYS A 319 9.12 -13.87 -22.09
CA LYS A 319 8.66 -14.46 -23.36
C LYS A 319 8.23 -13.42 -24.40
N HIS A 320 7.61 -12.34 -23.94
CA HIS A 320 7.07 -11.27 -24.80
C HIS A 320 8.04 -10.09 -24.95
N ALA A 321 9.26 -10.17 -24.40
CA ALA A 321 10.22 -9.09 -24.45
C ALA A 321 10.62 -8.74 -25.89
N GLY A 322 10.66 -7.43 -26.17
CA GLY A 322 11.11 -6.87 -27.43
C GLY A 322 12.57 -6.42 -27.40
N ILE A 323 13.14 -6.21 -28.58
CA ILE A 323 14.55 -5.76 -28.73
C ILE A 323 14.78 -4.45 -27.97
N HIS A 324 13.87 -3.49 -28.05
CA HIS A 324 13.98 -2.17 -27.40
C HIS A 324 13.95 -2.26 -25.87
N GLY A 325 13.08 -3.10 -25.30
CA GLY A 325 13.01 -3.31 -23.86
C GLY A 325 14.30 -3.95 -23.32
N VAL A 326 14.76 -5.02 -23.95
CA VAL A 326 16.00 -5.71 -23.58
C VAL A 326 17.22 -4.77 -23.73
N SER A 327 17.27 -3.96 -24.80
CA SER A 327 18.33 -2.96 -24.97
C SER A 327 18.34 -1.95 -23.83
N ALA A 328 17.18 -1.38 -23.50
CA ALA A 328 17.08 -0.40 -22.41
C ALA A 328 17.48 -0.99 -21.05
N MET A 329 17.06 -2.23 -20.76
CA MET A 329 17.46 -2.93 -19.53
C MET A 329 18.98 -3.14 -19.50
N LEU A 330 19.59 -3.56 -20.60
CA LEU A 330 21.04 -3.76 -20.68
C LEU A 330 21.80 -2.44 -20.58
N GLU A 331 21.29 -1.36 -21.16
CA GLU A 331 21.86 -0.02 -21.06
C GLU A 331 21.89 0.50 -19.61
N GLU A 332 20.86 0.17 -18.80
CA GLU A 332 20.88 0.48 -17.37
C GLU A 332 22.06 -0.17 -16.63
N TYR A 333 22.53 -1.33 -17.14
CA TYR A 333 23.72 -2.04 -16.64
C TYR A 333 25.00 -1.64 -17.37
N GLY A 334 24.95 -0.63 -18.25
CA GLY A 334 26.10 -0.16 -19.01
C GLY A 334 26.54 -1.11 -20.11
N LEU A 335 25.71 -2.08 -20.49
CA LEU A 335 25.98 -3.00 -21.57
C LEU A 335 25.38 -2.48 -22.88
N THR A 336 26.20 -2.39 -23.93
CA THR A 336 25.80 -1.91 -25.26
C THR A 336 26.12 -2.97 -26.31
N PRO A 337 25.27 -4.04 -26.44
CA PRO A 337 25.48 -5.08 -27.44
C PRO A 337 25.31 -4.54 -28.87
N SER A 338 25.97 -5.18 -29.83
CA SER A 338 25.67 -4.93 -31.26
C SER A 338 24.26 -5.39 -31.60
N GLN A 339 23.73 -4.96 -32.75
CA GLN A 339 22.39 -5.35 -33.19
C GLN A 339 22.25 -6.87 -33.36
N GLU A 340 23.33 -7.56 -33.81
CA GLU A 340 23.34 -9.02 -33.93
C GLU A 340 23.34 -9.69 -32.54
N GLN A 341 24.20 -9.22 -31.65
CA GLN A 341 24.29 -9.70 -30.25
C GLN A 341 22.94 -9.49 -29.54
N LEU A 342 22.31 -8.33 -29.70
CA LEU A 342 21.04 -8.02 -29.09
C LEU A 342 19.92 -8.97 -29.59
N LYS A 343 19.86 -9.27 -30.88
CA LYS A 343 18.93 -10.27 -31.44
C LYS A 343 19.15 -11.66 -30.82
N GLU A 344 20.42 -12.08 -30.68
CA GLU A 344 20.75 -13.35 -30.05
C GLU A 344 20.35 -13.40 -28.58
N ILE A 345 20.61 -12.32 -27.81
CA ILE A 345 20.18 -12.19 -26.40
C ILE A 345 18.67 -12.32 -26.31
N VAL A 346 17.91 -11.56 -27.13
CA VAL A 346 16.45 -11.62 -27.14
C VAL A 346 15.92 -13.01 -27.49
N SER A 347 16.55 -13.69 -28.44
CA SER A 347 16.18 -15.07 -28.76
C SER A 347 16.35 -16.01 -27.57
N LYS A 348 17.50 -15.96 -26.89
CA LYS A 348 17.77 -16.80 -25.71
C LYS A 348 16.83 -16.49 -24.54
N VAL A 349 16.49 -15.21 -24.33
CA VAL A 349 15.50 -14.78 -23.32
C VAL A 349 14.15 -15.41 -23.63
N LYS A 350 13.69 -15.33 -24.88
CA LYS A 350 12.41 -15.93 -25.32
C LYS A 350 12.41 -17.45 -25.19
N ASP A 351 13.49 -18.12 -25.59
CA ASP A 351 13.63 -19.57 -25.46
C ASP A 351 13.50 -20.07 -24.02
N LEU A 352 14.01 -19.29 -23.06
CA LEU A 352 13.84 -19.59 -21.64
C LEU A 352 12.42 -19.31 -21.16
N GLY A 353 11.84 -18.19 -21.59
CA GLY A 353 10.44 -17.84 -21.30
C GLY A 353 9.44 -18.85 -21.88
N ASP A 354 9.70 -19.37 -23.08
CA ASP A 354 8.89 -20.43 -23.69
C ASP A 354 8.95 -21.76 -22.91
N LYS A 355 10.02 -21.98 -22.16
CA LYS A 355 10.16 -23.10 -21.21
C LYS A 355 9.52 -22.83 -19.85
N GLY A 356 8.79 -21.72 -19.70
CA GLY A 356 8.12 -21.34 -18.46
C GLY A 356 9.02 -20.75 -17.38
N LYS A 357 10.27 -20.36 -17.73
CA LYS A 357 11.18 -19.74 -16.76
C LYS A 357 10.93 -18.23 -16.68
N ASN A 358 10.71 -17.71 -15.47
CA ASN A 358 10.76 -16.28 -15.22
C ASN A 358 12.21 -15.80 -15.34
N ILE A 359 12.44 -14.83 -16.22
CA ILE A 359 13.78 -14.31 -16.50
C ILE A 359 14.09 -13.21 -15.50
N THR A 360 15.05 -13.46 -14.64
CA THR A 360 15.55 -12.44 -13.72
C THR A 360 16.57 -11.53 -14.43
N ASP A 361 16.83 -10.35 -13.84
CA ASP A 361 17.93 -9.49 -14.32
C ASP A 361 19.29 -10.24 -14.32
N ALA A 362 19.50 -11.15 -13.37
CA ALA A 362 20.70 -11.98 -13.34
C ALA A 362 20.78 -12.93 -14.54
N ASP A 363 19.67 -13.55 -14.92
CA ASP A 363 19.62 -14.39 -16.13
C ASP A 363 19.88 -13.55 -17.38
N LEU A 364 19.27 -12.37 -17.48
CA LEU A 364 19.50 -11.47 -18.61
C LEU A 364 20.97 -11.08 -18.74
N LEU A 365 21.61 -10.71 -17.62
CA LEU A 365 23.03 -10.34 -17.59
C LEU A 365 23.95 -11.51 -17.92
N ALA A 366 23.63 -12.72 -17.42
CA ALA A 366 24.39 -13.93 -17.75
C ALA A 366 24.31 -14.25 -19.25
N ILE A 367 23.11 -14.17 -19.83
CA ILE A 367 22.88 -14.34 -21.28
C ILE A 367 23.68 -13.30 -22.07
N ALA A 368 23.58 -12.02 -21.67
CA ALA A 368 24.29 -10.94 -22.35
C ALA A 368 25.80 -11.12 -22.29
N SER A 369 26.37 -11.45 -21.13
CA SER A 369 27.80 -11.72 -20.96
C SER A 369 28.26 -12.87 -21.85
N GLN A 370 27.49 -13.95 -21.93
CA GLN A 370 27.80 -15.08 -22.78
C GLN A 370 27.83 -14.72 -24.28
N VAL A 371 26.82 -13.97 -24.74
CA VAL A 371 26.69 -13.57 -26.15
C VAL A 371 27.74 -12.55 -26.55
N MET A 372 27.98 -11.57 -25.68
CA MET A 372 28.98 -10.52 -25.93
C MET A 372 30.42 -11.02 -25.79
N ARG A 373 30.64 -12.28 -25.35
CA ARG A 373 31.95 -12.85 -25.05
C ARG A 373 32.80 -11.97 -24.13
N GLN A 374 32.15 -11.17 -23.31
CA GLN A 374 32.84 -10.52 -22.22
C GLN A 374 32.95 -11.52 -21.09
N GLU A 375 34.14 -11.69 -20.53
CA GLU A 375 34.33 -12.36 -19.25
C GLU A 375 33.37 -11.70 -18.29
N GLY A 376 32.56 -12.52 -17.58
CA GLY A 376 31.36 -12.04 -16.85
C GLY A 376 31.68 -10.79 -16.05
N LEU A 377 30.68 -9.95 -15.87
CA LEU A 377 30.76 -8.74 -15.03
C LEU A 377 31.63 -9.08 -13.82
N GLU A 378 32.83 -8.49 -13.73
CA GLU A 378 33.76 -8.75 -12.64
C GLU A 378 32.99 -8.67 -11.33
N GLN A 379 32.86 -9.82 -10.65
CA GLN A 379 32.32 -9.82 -9.30
C GLN A 379 33.36 -9.16 -8.40
N ARG A 380 33.25 -7.83 -8.28
CA ARG A 380 34.16 -7.04 -7.44
C ARG A 380 34.05 -7.44 -5.97
N ILE A 381 32.87 -7.92 -5.58
CA ILE A 381 32.56 -8.40 -4.24
C ILE A 381 32.21 -9.89 -4.34
N ARG A 382 33.03 -10.74 -3.72
CA ARG A 382 32.81 -12.20 -3.64
C ARG A 382 32.73 -12.61 -2.18
N LEU A 383 31.84 -13.56 -1.88
CA LEU A 383 31.83 -14.22 -0.59
C LEU A 383 32.97 -15.20 -0.54
N SER A 384 33.88 -15.02 0.40
CA SER A 384 34.97 -16.00 0.66
C SER A 384 34.51 -17.03 1.69
N ASP A 385 33.88 -16.58 2.78
CA ASP A 385 33.41 -17.45 3.85
C ASP A 385 32.37 -16.74 4.71
N PHE A 386 31.46 -17.50 5.34
CA PHE A 386 30.60 -16.94 6.39
C PHE A 386 30.21 -18.00 7.41
N VAL A 387 30.04 -17.56 8.63
CA VAL A 387 29.60 -18.38 9.77
C VAL A 387 28.46 -17.66 10.45
N VAL A 388 27.38 -18.39 10.76
CA VAL A 388 26.25 -17.90 11.53
C VAL A 388 26.01 -18.82 12.71
N THR A 389 25.90 -18.25 13.90
CA THR A 389 25.51 -18.95 15.11
C THR A 389 24.14 -18.48 15.54
N THR A 390 23.19 -19.42 15.70
CA THR A 390 21.84 -19.16 16.14
C THR A 390 21.34 -20.30 16.99
N GLY A 391 20.37 -20.05 17.88
CA GLY A 391 19.78 -21.06 18.75
C GLY A 391 18.91 -20.44 19.84
N MET A 392 18.27 -21.30 20.63
CA MET A 392 17.48 -20.86 21.78
C MET A 392 18.45 -20.34 22.87
N ASN A 393 18.24 -19.13 23.36
CA ASN A 393 19.10 -18.43 24.34
C ASN A 393 20.51 -18.05 23.85
N VAL A 394 20.71 -18.00 22.54
CA VAL A 394 21.96 -17.52 21.92
C VAL A 394 21.62 -16.26 21.14
N VAL A 395 22.41 -15.20 21.30
CA VAL A 395 22.26 -14.00 20.46
C VAL A 395 22.72 -14.36 19.04
N PRO A 396 21.84 -14.26 18.03
CA PRO A 396 22.22 -14.56 16.65
C PRO A 396 23.43 -13.71 16.24
N THR A 397 24.49 -14.35 15.80
CA THR A 397 25.76 -13.69 15.45
C THR A 397 26.24 -14.21 14.12
N ALA A 398 26.69 -13.33 13.25
CA ALA A 398 27.30 -13.70 11.99
C ALA A 398 28.69 -13.09 11.85
N SER A 399 29.60 -13.86 11.25
CA SER A 399 30.88 -13.40 10.72
C SER A 399 30.93 -13.66 9.23
N VAL A 400 31.23 -12.64 8.44
CA VAL A 400 31.27 -12.72 6.98
C VAL A 400 32.65 -12.26 6.50
N ARG A 401 33.22 -13.01 5.55
CA ARG A 401 34.45 -12.66 4.88
C ARG A 401 34.15 -12.38 3.41
N LEU A 402 34.43 -11.16 2.98
CA LEU A 402 34.27 -10.72 1.60
C LEU A 402 35.63 -10.49 0.97
N LEU A 403 35.75 -10.87 -0.29
CA LEU A 403 36.84 -10.46 -1.15
C LEU A 403 36.36 -9.30 -2.03
N ILE A 404 36.94 -8.12 -1.85
CA ILE A 404 36.58 -6.89 -2.57
C ILE A 404 37.83 -6.39 -3.29
N GLU A 405 37.79 -6.37 -4.62
CA GLU A 405 38.96 -6.00 -5.44
C GLU A 405 40.24 -6.72 -5.01
N GLU A 406 40.15 -8.04 -4.80
CA GLU A 406 41.23 -8.95 -4.36
C GLU A 406 41.78 -8.69 -2.92
N LYS A 407 41.10 -7.83 -2.13
CA LYS A 407 41.42 -7.64 -0.70
C LYS A 407 40.37 -8.28 0.19
N GLU A 408 40.81 -8.94 1.24
CA GLU A 408 39.91 -9.54 2.23
C GLU A 408 39.44 -8.52 3.27
N PHE A 409 38.12 -8.55 3.54
CA PHE A 409 37.47 -7.80 4.58
C PHE A 409 36.65 -8.75 5.45
N VAL A 410 36.72 -8.58 6.76
CA VAL A 410 35.95 -9.39 7.71
C VAL A 410 35.06 -8.48 8.52
N GLY A 411 33.77 -8.80 8.56
CA GLY A 411 32.79 -8.13 9.40
C GLY A 411 32.07 -9.14 10.27
N ALA A 412 31.77 -8.76 11.51
CA ALA A 412 30.97 -9.56 12.41
C ALA A 412 29.95 -8.66 13.12
N GLU A 413 28.70 -9.13 13.20
CA GLU A 413 27.60 -8.43 13.84
C GLU A 413 26.59 -9.40 14.47
N THR A 414 25.80 -8.85 15.40
CA THR A 414 24.66 -9.52 15.99
C THR A 414 23.35 -9.07 15.34
N GLY A 415 22.31 -9.90 15.42
CA GLY A 415 21.01 -9.59 14.83
C GLY A 415 19.84 -10.15 15.64
N LEU A 416 18.63 -9.81 15.19
CA LEU A 416 17.39 -10.38 15.72
C LEU A 416 17.18 -11.85 15.27
N GLY A 417 17.85 -12.25 14.20
CA GLY A 417 17.86 -13.58 13.65
C GLY A 417 19.11 -13.81 12.80
N PRO A 418 19.33 -15.05 12.29
CA PRO A 418 20.54 -15.41 11.52
C PRO A 418 20.69 -14.57 10.24
N VAL A 419 19.61 -14.31 9.53
CA VAL A 419 19.63 -13.47 8.32
C VAL A 419 19.99 -12.02 8.65
N ASP A 420 19.36 -11.43 9.67
CA ASP A 420 19.63 -10.05 10.08
C ASP A 420 21.09 -9.86 10.55
N ALA A 421 21.63 -10.83 11.30
CA ALA A 421 23.03 -10.82 11.70
C ALA A 421 23.99 -10.86 10.49
N ALA A 422 23.72 -11.74 9.51
CA ALA A 422 24.53 -11.88 8.30
C ALA A 422 24.50 -10.62 7.44
N LEU A 423 23.32 -10.05 7.21
CA LEU A 423 23.16 -8.83 6.41
C LEU A 423 23.82 -7.62 7.07
N LYS A 424 23.72 -7.49 8.39
CA LYS A 424 24.41 -6.43 9.17
C LYS A 424 25.93 -6.59 9.11
N ALA A 425 26.45 -7.82 9.18
CA ALA A 425 27.88 -8.07 9.04
C ALA A 425 28.41 -7.64 7.67
N ILE A 426 27.65 -7.92 6.58
CA ILE A 426 27.97 -7.45 5.23
C ILE A 426 27.88 -5.91 5.18
N GLN A 427 26.82 -5.34 5.71
CA GLN A 427 26.58 -3.90 5.68
C GLN A 427 27.71 -3.13 6.39
N LYS A 428 28.19 -3.62 7.53
CA LYS A 428 29.32 -3.03 8.22
C LYS A 428 30.59 -2.93 7.37
N ILE A 429 30.90 -3.99 6.60
CA ILE A 429 32.03 -3.98 5.64
C ILE A 429 31.76 -2.93 4.53
N THR A 430 30.54 -2.87 4.03
CA THR A 430 30.19 -2.05 2.87
C THR A 430 29.90 -0.60 3.22
N ASP A 431 29.50 -0.29 4.44
CA ASP A 431 29.33 1.10 4.94
C ASP A 431 30.66 1.86 4.92
N GLU A 432 31.76 1.20 5.29
CA GLU A 432 33.11 1.79 5.24
C GLU A 432 33.57 2.08 3.78
N LEU A 433 33.10 1.30 2.81
CA LEU A 433 33.52 1.37 1.41
C LEU A 433 32.61 2.21 0.52
N ALA A 434 31.30 2.16 0.75
CA ALA A 434 30.32 2.66 -0.21
C ALA A 434 29.04 3.26 0.40
N ASN A 435 28.84 3.18 1.71
CA ASN A 435 27.64 3.63 2.43
C ASN A 435 26.34 3.15 1.73
N ILE A 436 26.23 1.83 1.54
CA ILE A 436 25.10 1.17 0.88
C ILE A 436 24.12 0.67 1.94
N LYS A 437 22.84 1.01 1.79
CA LYS A 437 21.76 0.62 2.70
C LYS A 437 20.84 -0.39 2.06
N LEU A 438 20.44 -1.41 2.82
CA LEU A 438 19.35 -2.31 2.45
C LEU A 438 18.02 -1.54 2.62
N ARG A 439 17.24 -1.45 1.54
CA ARG A 439 15.93 -0.79 1.50
C ARG A 439 14.76 -1.76 1.60
N GLU A 440 14.86 -2.89 0.89
CA GLU A 440 13.85 -3.93 0.90
C GLU A 440 14.50 -5.29 1.02
N PHE A 441 13.85 -6.17 1.74
CA PHE A 441 14.18 -7.58 1.85
C PHE A 441 12.89 -8.39 1.74
N ARG A 442 12.83 -9.35 0.82
CA ARG A 442 11.70 -10.27 0.65
C ARG A 442 12.20 -11.69 0.59
N LEU A 443 11.42 -12.57 1.18
CA LEU A 443 11.65 -14.01 1.16
C LEU A 443 10.36 -14.67 0.66
N GLU A 444 10.47 -15.46 -0.39
CA GLU A 444 9.36 -16.22 -0.95
C GLU A 444 9.76 -17.70 -1.09
N SER A 445 8.82 -18.60 -0.79
CA SER A 445 9.02 -20.03 -1.04
C SER A 445 8.60 -20.35 -2.46
N ILE A 446 9.52 -20.91 -3.27
CA ILE A 446 9.24 -21.30 -4.66
C ILE A 446 8.55 -22.67 -4.70
N THR A 447 8.92 -23.57 -3.79
CA THR A 447 8.37 -24.93 -3.70
C THR A 447 7.82 -25.19 -2.31
N GLY A 448 6.91 -26.14 -2.16
CA GLY A 448 6.38 -26.56 -0.85
C GLY A 448 7.17 -27.72 -0.25
N GLY A 449 7.20 -27.84 1.08
CA GLY A 449 7.87 -28.92 1.80
C GLY A 449 8.98 -28.44 2.72
N SER A 450 9.61 -29.36 3.43
CA SER A 450 10.73 -29.05 4.35
C SER A 450 12.05 -28.75 3.65
N ASP A 451 12.12 -29.09 2.38
CA ASP A 451 13.22 -28.88 1.42
C ASP A 451 12.88 -27.79 0.39
N ALA A 452 11.95 -26.88 0.77
CA ALA A 452 11.48 -25.83 -0.12
C ALA A 452 12.63 -24.92 -0.57
N LEU A 453 12.73 -24.71 -1.88
CA LEU A 453 13.61 -23.70 -2.45
C LEU A 453 13.05 -22.31 -2.09
N ALA A 454 13.84 -21.48 -1.45
CA ALA A 454 13.50 -20.11 -1.13
C ALA A 454 14.16 -19.13 -2.12
N GLU A 455 13.39 -18.18 -2.64
CA GLU A 455 13.92 -17.02 -3.34
C GLU A 455 14.01 -15.83 -2.39
N VAL A 456 15.16 -15.21 -2.32
CA VAL A 456 15.37 -13.96 -1.60
C VAL A 456 15.59 -12.85 -2.60
N SER A 457 14.82 -11.78 -2.49
CA SER A 457 15.02 -10.54 -3.23
C SER A 457 15.42 -9.41 -2.31
N VAL A 458 16.39 -8.62 -2.72
CA VAL A 458 16.87 -7.45 -1.99
C VAL A 458 16.85 -6.21 -2.87
N LYS A 459 16.65 -5.05 -2.25
CA LYS A 459 16.84 -3.75 -2.87
C LYS A 459 17.81 -2.95 -2.02
N VAL A 460 18.89 -2.51 -2.64
CA VAL A 460 19.97 -1.77 -1.99
C VAL A 460 20.10 -0.39 -2.63
N GLU A 461 20.51 0.60 -1.83
CA GLU A 461 20.68 1.99 -2.26
C GLU A 461 21.97 2.56 -1.72
N ASP A 462 22.69 3.32 -2.55
CA ASP A 462 23.89 4.00 -2.14
C ASP A 462 23.61 5.45 -1.66
N LYS A 463 24.66 6.14 -1.18
CA LYS A 463 24.58 7.53 -0.72
C LYS A 463 24.17 8.53 -1.81
N ASP A 464 24.38 8.16 -3.08
CA ASP A 464 24.11 9.02 -4.24
C ASP A 464 22.69 8.76 -4.80
N GLY A 465 21.90 7.91 -4.13
CA GLY A 465 20.52 7.57 -4.50
C GLY A 465 20.39 6.53 -5.61
N HIS A 466 21.49 5.88 -6.01
CA HIS A 466 21.39 4.78 -6.96
C HIS A 466 20.83 3.53 -6.27
N VAL A 467 19.81 2.96 -6.89
CA VAL A 467 19.12 1.77 -6.39
C VAL A 467 19.44 0.58 -7.29
N ALA A 468 19.67 -0.59 -6.68
CA ALA A 468 19.78 -1.86 -7.37
C ALA A 468 18.94 -2.93 -6.67
N SER A 469 18.21 -3.73 -7.44
CA SER A 469 17.51 -4.92 -6.96
C SER A 469 18.29 -6.16 -7.38
N ALA A 470 18.32 -7.17 -6.53
CA ALA A 470 18.97 -8.44 -6.82
C ALA A 470 18.21 -9.59 -6.17
N ARG A 471 18.37 -10.79 -6.73
CA ARG A 471 17.75 -12.02 -6.23
C ARG A 471 18.78 -13.12 -6.11
N ALA A 472 18.50 -14.06 -5.23
CA ALA A 472 19.19 -15.36 -5.17
C ALA A 472 18.22 -16.41 -4.63
N ALA A 473 18.35 -17.64 -5.12
CA ALA A 473 17.53 -18.76 -4.66
C ALA A 473 18.44 -19.86 -4.09
N GLY A 474 17.95 -20.55 -3.08
CA GLY A 474 18.66 -21.64 -2.43
C GLY A 474 17.79 -22.39 -1.44
N GLU A 475 18.23 -23.60 -1.06
CA GLU A 475 17.60 -24.40 -0.01
C GLU A 475 17.84 -23.80 1.38
N ASP A 476 18.98 -23.13 1.59
CA ASP A 476 19.31 -22.41 2.81
C ASP A 476 18.99 -20.91 2.65
N ILE A 477 18.04 -20.45 3.46
CA ILE A 477 17.54 -19.08 3.46
C ILE A 477 18.66 -18.07 3.79
N VAL A 478 19.60 -18.44 4.67
CA VAL A 478 20.69 -17.54 5.09
C VAL A 478 21.69 -17.38 3.95
N ILE A 479 22.06 -18.50 3.30
CA ILE A 479 22.92 -18.50 2.12
C ILE A 479 22.30 -17.68 0.99
N ALA A 480 21.03 -17.93 0.68
CA ALA A 480 20.29 -17.19 -0.35
C ALA A 480 20.23 -15.68 -0.04
N SER A 481 20.02 -15.30 1.23
CA SER A 481 20.00 -13.90 1.66
C SER A 481 21.36 -13.21 1.48
N VAL A 482 22.43 -13.86 1.91
CA VAL A 482 23.81 -13.37 1.75
C VAL A 482 24.14 -13.19 0.27
N GLN A 483 23.82 -14.20 -0.57
CA GLN A 483 24.08 -14.14 -2.00
C GLN A 483 23.28 -13.05 -2.70
N ALA A 484 21.98 -12.87 -2.36
CA ALA A 484 21.16 -11.79 -2.88
C ALA A 484 21.76 -10.41 -2.55
N MET A 485 22.20 -10.22 -1.31
CA MET A 485 22.85 -8.98 -0.88
C MET A 485 24.13 -8.70 -1.66
N ILE A 486 25.02 -9.69 -1.82
CA ILE A 486 26.27 -9.56 -2.59
C ILE A 486 25.99 -9.22 -4.06
N ASN A 487 24.98 -9.88 -4.65
CA ASN A 487 24.55 -9.56 -6.01
C ASN A 487 24.08 -8.10 -6.13
N GLY A 488 23.30 -7.61 -5.16
CA GLY A 488 22.86 -6.20 -5.11
C GLY A 488 24.02 -5.22 -5.00
N LEU A 489 24.97 -5.52 -4.14
CA LEU A 489 26.20 -4.72 -3.96
C LEU A 489 27.04 -4.64 -5.24
N ASN A 490 27.27 -5.77 -5.91
CA ASN A 490 28.00 -5.80 -7.18
C ASN A 490 27.30 -4.93 -8.25
N ARG A 491 25.97 -4.96 -8.31
CA ARG A 491 25.18 -4.12 -9.24
C ARG A 491 25.35 -2.62 -8.96
N ILE A 492 25.32 -2.19 -7.69
CA ILE A 492 25.57 -0.78 -7.34
C ILE A 492 26.99 -0.37 -7.70
N MET A 493 27.97 -1.18 -7.39
CA MET A 493 29.36 -0.90 -7.71
C MET A 493 29.57 -0.74 -9.22
N HIS A 494 28.91 -1.57 -10.03
CA HIS A 494 28.94 -1.44 -11.49
C HIS A 494 28.28 -0.14 -11.99
N LYS A 495 27.08 0.20 -11.49
CA LYS A 495 26.38 1.46 -11.82
C LYS A 495 27.25 2.70 -11.54
N ARG A 496 27.98 2.72 -10.41
CA ARG A 496 28.92 3.79 -10.07
C ARG A 496 30.03 3.96 -11.09
N THR A 497 30.61 2.86 -11.55
CA THR A 497 31.72 2.91 -12.55
C THR A 497 31.22 3.45 -13.87
N VAL A 498 30.08 2.96 -14.35
CA VAL A 498 29.48 3.42 -15.63
C VAL A 498 29.13 4.92 -15.59
N ASN A 499 28.62 5.42 -14.48
CA ASN A 499 28.29 6.83 -14.34
C ASN A 499 29.55 7.71 -14.29
N LYS A 500 30.61 7.27 -13.60
CA LYS A 500 31.90 7.97 -13.61
C LYS A 500 32.50 8.04 -15.02
N ASP A 501 32.45 6.97 -15.80
CA ASP A 501 32.95 6.94 -17.17
C ASP A 501 32.11 7.82 -18.11
N LYS A 502 30.79 7.90 -17.90
CA LYS A 502 29.93 8.84 -18.64
C LYS A 502 30.20 10.30 -18.31
N GLU A 503 30.50 10.64 -17.06
CA GLU A 503 30.90 11.99 -16.66
C GLU A 503 32.26 12.37 -17.24
N LEU A 504 33.26 11.49 -17.18
CA LEU A 504 34.57 11.71 -17.76
C LEU A 504 34.51 11.94 -19.28
N ARG A 505 33.65 11.21 -20.00
CA ARG A 505 33.46 11.39 -21.45
C ARG A 505 32.75 12.71 -21.80
N LYS A 506 32.00 13.32 -20.91
CA LYS A 506 31.40 14.67 -21.12
C LYS A 506 32.43 15.82 -21.05
N TYR A 507 33.57 15.58 -20.44
CA TYR A 507 34.64 16.57 -20.30
C TYR A 507 35.80 16.35 -21.28
N THR A 508 35.70 15.36 -22.17
CA THR A 508 36.78 15.00 -23.14
C THR A 508 36.36 15.21 -24.60
N VAL A 509 35.37 16.07 -24.88
CA VAL A 509 35.00 16.52 -26.24
C VAL A 509 35.17 18.02 -26.33
#